data_8c8119c07f534d273dd1f10edc44fe5d
#
_entry.id   8c8119c07f534d273dd1f10edc44fe5d
#
_cell.length_a   1.000
_cell.length_b   1.000
_cell.length_c   1.000
_cell.angle_alpha   90.00
_cell.angle_beta   90.00
_cell.angle_gamma   90.00
#
_symmetry.space_group_name_H-M   'P 1'
#
loop_
_entity.id
_entity.type
_entity.pdbx_description
1 polymer ?
#
loop_
_entity_poly.entity_id
_entity_poly.type
_entity_poly.pdbx_seq_one_letter_code
_entity_poly.pdbx_strand_id
1 'polypeptide(L)'
;MKKGYWVVAYRSISDESALRAYAALATPAIQSFGGRFLTRSTGRIEVHEAGLRLRTVVVEFDSYDKALAAYESEAYRKALQALGSGAERDHRIVEGV
;
A
#
# COMPACT_ATOMS: atom_id res chain seq x y z
N MET A 1 2.55 9.12 20.85
CA MET A 1 1.64 9.32 19.69
C MET A 1 1.41 8.00 19.00
N LYS A 2 0.16 7.73 18.64
CA LYS A 2 -0.18 6.49 17.93
C LYS A 2 0.31 6.57 16.49
N LYS A 3 0.82 5.46 16.00
CA LYS A 3 1.23 5.33 14.59
C LYS A 3 0.02 5.24 13.68
N GLY A 4 0.25 5.45 12.39
CA GLY A 4 -0.75 5.19 11.37
C GLY A 4 -0.23 4.14 10.42
N TYR A 5 -1.13 3.35 9.84
CA TYR A 5 -0.73 2.25 8.97
C TYR A 5 -1.57 2.22 7.71
N TRP A 6 -0.93 1.88 6.61
CA TRP A 6 -1.60 1.38 5.43
C TRP A 6 -1.57 -0.13 5.50
N VAL A 7 -2.73 -0.75 5.38
CA VAL A 7 -2.84 -2.21 5.30
C VAL A 7 -3.48 -2.52 3.96
N VAL A 8 -2.70 -3.04 3.04
CA VAL A 8 -3.10 -3.21 1.65
C VAL A 8 -3.03 -4.69 1.30
N ALA A 9 -4.19 -5.28 1.08
CA ALA A 9 -4.29 -6.68 0.66
C ALA A 9 -4.74 -6.72 -0.79
N TYR A 10 -3.95 -7.34 -1.66
CA TYR A 10 -4.30 -7.45 -3.07
C TYR A 10 -5.32 -8.55 -3.26
N ARG A 11 -6.36 -8.26 -4.04
CA ARG A 11 -7.41 -9.21 -4.36
C ARG A 11 -7.22 -9.82 -5.73
N SER A 12 -6.65 -9.06 -6.67
CA SER A 12 -6.29 -9.57 -7.99
C SER A 12 -5.24 -8.67 -8.60
N ILE A 13 -4.42 -9.23 -9.46
CA ILE A 13 -3.43 -8.47 -10.24
C ILE A 13 -3.61 -8.92 -11.68
N SER A 14 -4.09 -8.00 -12.53
CA SER A 14 -4.35 -8.30 -13.94
C SER A 14 -3.28 -7.75 -14.88
N ASP A 15 -2.45 -6.80 -14.39
CA ASP A 15 -1.41 -6.17 -15.22
C ASP A 15 -0.16 -5.92 -14.37
N GLU A 16 0.78 -6.85 -14.48
CA GLU A 16 2.05 -6.76 -13.73
C GLU A 16 2.88 -5.54 -14.14
N SER A 17 2.78 -5.13 -15.40
CA SER A 17 3.49 -3.96 -15.89
C SER A 17 2.98 -2.70 -15.22
N ALA A 18 1.66 -2.57 -15.10
CA ALA A 18 1.04 -1.43 -14.41
C ALA A 18 1.43 -1.42 -12.93
N LEU A 19 1.50 -2.61 -12.31
CA LEU A 19 1.90 -2.70 -10.91
C LEU A 19 3.33 -2.23 -10.71
N ARG A 20 4.24 -2.57 -11.62
CA ARG A 20 5.64 -2.12 -11.54
C ARG A 20 5.74 -0.61 -11.73
N ALA A 21 4.98 -0.05 -12.66
CA ALA A 21 4.95 1.40 -12.88
C ALA A 21 4.41 2.12 -11.65
N TYR A 22 3.35 1.56 -11.04
CA TYR A 22 2.81 2.07 -9.79
C TYR A 22 3.87 2.07 -8.69
N ALA A 23 4.56 0.95 -8.49
CA ALA A 23 5.54 0.82 -7.40
C ALA A 23 6.68 1.81 -7.55
N ALA A 24 7.11 2.10 -8.78
CA ALA A 24 8.18 3.05 -9.03
C ALA A 24 7.80 4.47 -8.59
N LEU A 25 6.52 4.82 -8.66
CA LEU A 25 6.01 6.12 -8.23
C LEU A 25 5.57 6.12 -6.76
N ALA A 26 4.96 5.04 -6.32
CA ALA A 26 4.39 4.95 -4.98
C ALA A 26 5.48 4.92 -3.90
N THR A 27 6.55 4.19 -4.13
CA THR A 27 7.60 4.03 -3.11
C THR A 27 8.19 5.38 -2.68
N PRO A 28 8.67 6.25 -3.61
CA PRO A 28 9.18 7.55 -3.16
C PRO A 28 8.09 8.44 -2.57
N ALA A 29 6.85 8.36 -3.06
CA ALA A 29 5.75 9.14 -2.50
C ALA A 29 5.50 8.77 -1.04
N ILE A 30 5.43 7.47 -0.75
CA ILE A 30 5.22 6.96 0.61
C ILE A 30 6.37 7.38 1.51
N GLN A 31 7.61 7.24 1.04
CA GLN A 31 8.79 7.57 1.84
C GLN A 31 8.89 9.08 2.11
N SER A 32 8.41 9.91 1.20
CA SER A 32 8.43 11.36 1.40
C SER A 32 7.52 11.81 2.55
N PHE A 33 6.57 10.98 2.95
CA PHE A 33 5.71 11.23 4.12
C PHE A 33 6.19 10.45 5.35
N GLY A 34 7.41 9.92 5.31
CA GLY A 34 7.97 9.17 6.43
C GLY A 34 7.47 7.74 6.53
N GLY A 35 6.87 7.21 5.48
CA GLY A 35 6.38 5.84 5.48
C GLY A 35 7.51 4.83 5.45
N ARG A 36 7.36 3.76 6.21
CA ARG A 36 8.31 2.65 6.29
C ARG A 36 7.58 1.37 5.94
N PHE A 37 8.09 0.65 4.96
CA PHE A 37 7.51 -0.64 4.59
C PHE A 37 7.85 -1.68 5.64
N LEU A 38 6.83 -2.26 6.27
CA LEU A 38 7.00 -3.36 7.21
C LEU A 38 6.95 -4.69 6.49
N THR A 39 6.11 -4.78 5.46
CA THR A 39 6.11 -5.89 4.52
C THR A 39 5.52 -5.41 3.20
N ARG A 40 5.95 -6.00 2.10
CA ARG A 40 5.34 -5.83 0.78
C ARG A 40 5.60 -7.07 -0.05
N SER A 41 5.55 -8.19 0.61
CA SER A 41 6.03 -9.44 0.07
C SER A 41 4.92 -10.25 -0.56
N THR A 42 5.31 -11.03 -1.55
CA THR A 42 4.56 -12.16 -2.04
C THR A 42 5.26 -13.46 -1.64
N GLY A 43 6.24 -13.37 -0.73
CA GLY A 43 7.06 -14.50 -0.33
C GLY A 43 6.32 -15.46 0.58
N ARG A 44 6.69 -15.45 1.86
CA ARG A 44 6.08 -16.37 2.81
C ARG A 44 4.82 -15.73 3.37
N ILE A 45 3.68 -16.19 2.90
CA ILE A 45 2.37 -15.74 3.37
C ILE A 45 1.57 -16.99 3.72
N GLU A 46 1.04 -17.02 4.92
CA GLU A 46 0.09 -18.05 5.31
C GLU A 46 -1.26 -17.38 5.46
N VAL A 47 -2.28 -17.93 4.83
CA VAL A 47 -3.62 -17.34 4.85
C VAL A 47 -4.60 -18.30 5.50
N HIS A 48 -5.59 -17.73 6.18
CA HIS A 48 -6.66 -18.47 6.85
C HIS A 48 -7.99 -17.84 6.48
N GLU A 49 -9.05 -18.64 6.62
CA GLU A 49 -10.42 -18.17 6.43
C GLU A 49 -10.60 -17.49 5.08
N ALA A 50 -10.97 -16.20 5.05
CA ALA A 50 -11.21 -15.49 3.81
C ALA A 50 -9.95 -14.84 3.22
N GLY A 51 -8.78 -15.09 3.80
CA GLY A 51 -7.54 -14.52 3.29
C GLY A 51 -7.16 -15.04 1.92
N LEU A 52 -6.61 -14.17 1.08
CA LEU A 52 -6.11 -14.55 -0.24
C LEU A 52 -4.59 -14.57 -0.20
N ARG A 53 -3.99 -15.59 -0.82
CA ARG A 53 -2.53 -15.72 -0.89
C ARG A 53 -2.00 -14.84 -2.02
N LEU A 54 -2.11 -13.54 -1.83
CA LEU A 54 -1.60 -12.56 -2.76
C LEU A 54 -0.78 -11.52 -2.01
N ARG A 55 -0.11 -10.65 -2.76
CA ARG A 55 0.73 -9.60 -2.23
C ARG A 55 0.02 -8.83 -1.11
N THR A 56 0.71 -8.67 0.01
CA THR A 56 0.19 -7.91 1.15
C THR A 56 1.23 -6.88 1.56
N VAL A 57 0.80 -5.63 1.68
CA VAL A 57 1.69 -4.51 1.99
C VAL A 57 1.22 -3.84 3.27
N VAL A 58 2.16 -3.62 4.19
CA VAL A 58 1.89 -2.85 5.40
C VAL A 58 2.94 -1.75 5.48
N VAL A 59 2.49 -0.51 5.59
CA VAL A 59 3.36 0.67 5.70
C VAL A 59 3.05 1.35 7.03
N GLU A 60 4.09 1.71 7.76
CA GLU A 60 3.96 2.43 9.02
C GLU A 60 4.32 3.90 8.80
N PHE A 61 3.49 4.79 9.35
CA PHE A 61 3.74 6.23 9.38
C PHE A 61 3.76 6.69 10.83
N ASP A 62 4.35 7.85 11.08
CA ASP A 62 4.46 8.38 12.44
C ASP A 62 3.10 8.65 13.07
N SER A 63 2.07 8.90 12.26
CA SER A 63 0.73 9.17 12.76
C SER A 63 -0.31 8.77 11.71
N TYR A 64 -1.56 8.65 12.16
CA TYR A 64 -2.68 8.44 11.27
C TYR A 64 -2.81 9.58 10.26
N ASP A 65 -2.63 10.83 10.72
CA ASP A 65 -2.75 11.99 9.83
C ASP A 65 -1.71 11.96 8.72
N LYS A 66 -0.49 11.51 9.02
CA LYS A 66 0.55 11.36 8.00
C LYS A 66 0.21 10.26 7.01
N ALA A 67 -0.34 9.14 7.50
CA ALA A 67 -0.77 8.05 6.62
C ALA A 67 -1.86 8.51 5.67
N LEU A 68 -2.81 9.29 6.18
CA LEU A 68 -3.91 9.83 5.38
C LEU A 68 -3.38 10.84 4.36
N ALA A 69 -2.51 11.75 4.79
CA ALA A 69 -1.92 12.77 3.90
C ALA A 69 -1.14 12.14 2.75
N ALA A 70 -0.43 11.04 3.02
CA ALA A 70 0.31 10.34 1.98
C ALA A 70 -0.62 9.81 0.89
N TYR A 71 -1.75 9.24 1.28
CA TYR A 71 -2.72 8.71 0.32
C TYR A 71 -3.32 9.82 -0.53
N GLU A 72 -3.57 10.98 0.07
CA GLU A 72 -4.21 12.12 -0.59
C GLU A 72 -3.23 13.00 -1.37
N SER A 73 -1.94 12.68 -1.33
CA SER A 73 -0.91 13.49 -1.96
C SER A 73 -0.97 13.43 -3.49
N GLU A 74 -0.48 14.48 -4.12
CA GLU A 74 -0.37 14.55 -5.59
C GLU A 74 0.55 13.46 -6.12
N ALA A 75 1.66 13.21 -5.42
CA ALA A 75 2.62 12.20 -5.84
C ALA A 75 1.99 10.80 -5.82
N TYR A 76 1.20 10.48 -4.80
CA TYR A 76 0.55 9.17 -4.74
C TYR A 76 -0.58 9.06 -5.75
N ARG A 77 -1.28 10.17 -6.03
CA ARG A 77 -2.32 10.18 -7.08
C ARG A 77 -1.72 9.75 -8.42
N LYS A 78 -0.52 10.23 -8.74
CA LYS A 78 0.15 9.84 -9.98
C LYS A 78 0.44 8.35 -10.01
N ALA A 79 0.81 7.78 -8.86
CA ALA A 79 1.02 6.35 -8.75
C ALA A 79 -0.28 5.58 -9.01
N LEU A 80 -1.39 6.05 -8.46
CA LEU A 80 -2.69 5.43 -8.68
C LEU A 80 -3.11 5.48 -10.15
N GLN A 81 -2.79 6.58 -10.84
CA GLN A 81 -3.06 6.70 -12.28
C GLN A 81 -2.26 5.66 -13.06
N ALA A 82 -1.00 5.43 -12.67
CA ALA A 82 -0.17 4.42 -13.33
C ALA A 82 -0.72 3.02 -13.10
N LEU A 83 -1.25 2.75 -11.92
CA LEU A 83 -1.85 1.44 -11.62
C LEU A 83 -3.13 1.22 -12.44
N GLY A 84 -3.96 2.25 -12.53
CA GLY A 84 -5.24 2.16 -13.24
C GLY A 84 -6.06 0.99 -12.74
N SER A 85 -6.51 0.14 -13.66
CA SER A 85 -7.28 -1.06 -13.33
C SER A 85 -6.41 -2.31 -13.26
N GLY A 86 -5.08 -2.15 -13.16
CA GLY A 86 -4.15 -3.28 -13.19
C GLY A 86 -4.16 -4.16 -11.95
N ALA A 87 -4.81 -3.73 -10.89
CA ALA A 87 -4.98 -4.54 -9.69
C ALA A 87 -6.22 -4.10 -8.93
N GLU A 88 -6.82 -5.04 -8.20
CA GLU A 88 -7.87 -4.76 -7.25
C GLU A 88 -7.31 -4.98 -5.87
N ARG A 89 -7.48 -4.00 -4.99
CA ARG A 89 -6.88 -4.04 -3.66
C ARG A 89 -7.89 -3.66 -2.59
N ASP A 90 -7.75 -4.26 -1.42
CA ASP A 90 -8.40 -3.82 -0.20
C ASP A 90 -7.38 -2.94 0.51
N HIS A 91 -7.53 -1.62 0.42
CA HIS A 91 -6.57 -0.66 0.97
C HIS A 91 -7.20 0.03 2.17
N ARG A 92 -6.59 -0.15 3.34
CA ARG A 92 -7.09 0.43 4.59
C ARG A 92 -6.05 1.32 5.21
N ILE A 93 -6.53 2.43 5.79
CA ILE A 93 -5.68 3.34 6.56
C ILE A 93 -6.22 3.27 7.98
N VAL A 94 -5.38 2.80 8.91
CA VAL A 94 -5.83 2.54 10.27
C VAL A 94 -4.88 3.19 11.28
N GLU A 95 -5.45 3.60 12.42
CA GLU A 95 -4.65 4.13 13.52
C GLU A 95 -4.18 2.98 14.40
N GLY A 96 -2.93 3.06 14.84
CA GLY A 96 -2.34 2.08 15.73
C GLY A 96 -2.79 2.20 17.16
N VAL A 97 -2.35 1.29 17.98
CA VAL A 97 -2.66 1.27 19.42
C VAL A 97 -1.78 2.22 20.22
#